data_7757f86adee29f5011df509859cdec5d
#
_entry.id   7757f86adee29f5011df509859cdec5d
#
_cell.length_a   1.000
_cell.length_b   1.000
_cell.length_c   1.000
_cell.angle_alpha   90.00
_cell.angle_beta   90.00
_cell.angle_gamma   90.00
#
_symmetry.space_group_name_H-M   'P 1'
#
loop_
_entity.id
_entity.type
_entity.pdbx_description
1 polymer ?
#
loop_
_entity_poly.entity_id
_entity_poly.type
_entity_poly.pdbx_seq_one_letter_code
_entity_poly.pdbx_strand_id
1 'polypeptide(L)'
;MIFVKDLNIKLGIFQIKNLQLKVKKGEFLVLLGPTAAGKSVVLEAIAGLVPIQSGKIMVNNRDITHLKPEHRNISICYQDYNLFPHMNVQDNIRYGLRFKKDRNNPKYEKNFKELVKLLKIGDILKRLPINLSGGEQQRVSLARGLIGNPDVLLLDEPLSALDPNIKTTIQEELKNIHQTLHTTIIMVTHDFVEANYLAERVAIINEGEIVEQGYSEEIFQKPGSIFAARFMGIKNIFWIENPEELSYFGLEKPSYVGIRPENIYISQEPISVDYHFKGTIGDIQNNQIFMEVKCCNSKRNYSAYLTVNYFLKLKLKKGQPVHFGFNKENLIHLKKND
;
A
#
# COMPACT_ATOMS: atom_id res chain seq x y z
N MET A 1 -8.77 17.07 6.94
CA MET A 1 -8.60 16.90 5.47
C MET A 1 -7.24 17.45 5.10
N ILE A 2 -6.48 16.67 4.32
CA ILE A 2 -5.17 17.08 3.80
C ILE A 2 -5.31 17.32 2.30
N PHE A 3 -4.67 18.36 1.82
CA PHE A 3 -4.62 18.67 0.40
C PHE A 3 -3.20 19.09 0.02
N VAL A 4 -2.55 18.28 -0.80
CA VAL A 4 -1.25 18.54 -1.41
C VAL A 4 -1.50 18.88 -2.87
N LYS A 5 -1.08 20.06 -3.32
CA LYS A 5 -1.32 20.56 -4.67
C LYS A 5 -0.03 20.96 -5.33
N ASP A 6 0.20 20.43 -6.53
CA ASP A 6 1.32 20.74 -7.43
C ASP A 6 2.68 20.73 -6.71
N LEU A 7 2.86 19.73 -5.82
CA LEU A 7 4.05 19.61 -4.98
C LEU A 7 5.26 19.21 -5.83
N ASN A 8 6.30 20.03 -5.78
CA ASN A 8 7.56 19.77 -6.43
C ASN A 8 8.68 19.81 -5.39
N ILE A 9 9.52 18.77 -5.40
CA ILE A 9 10.66 18.59 -4.49
C ILE A 9 11.86 18.13 -5.31
N LYS A 10 13.05 18.66 -5.01
CA LYS A 10 14.30 18.22 -5.62
C LYS A 10 15.32 17.91 -4.53
N LEU A 11 15.80 16.67 -4.51
CA LEU A 11 16.84 16.18 -3.59
C LEU A 11 17.96 15.52 -4.41
N GLY A 12 19.00 16.29 -4.70
CA GLY A 12 20.05 15.85 -5.61
C GLY A 12 19.51 15.52 -7.01
N ILE A 13 19.62 14.26 -7.42
CA ILE A 13 19.09 13.74 -8.70
C ILE A 13 17.62 13.35 -8.63
N PHE A 14 17.09 13.09 -7.42
CA PHE A 14 15.70 12.66 -7.22
C PHE A 14 14.75 13.86 -7.24
N GLN A 15 13.57 13.66 -7.83
CA GLN A 15 12.55 14.69 -7.95
C GLN A 15 11.15 14.13 -7.70
N ILE A 16 10.33 14.88 -6.95
CA ILE A 16 8.87 14.76 -6.97
C ILE A 16 8.34 15.84 -7.92
N LYS A 17 7.42 15.49 -8.80
CA LYS A 17 6.90 16.42 -9.83
C LYS A 17 5.37 16.50 -9.76
N ASN A 18 4.87 17.73 -9.63
CA ASN A 18 3.44 18.06 -9.70
C ASN A 18 2.53 17.11 -8.90
N LEU A 19 3.03 16.61 -7.76
CA LEU A 19 2.31 15.62 -6.97
C LEU A 19 1.04 16.24 -6.39
N GLN A 20 -0.08 15.55 -6.60
CA GLN A 20 -1.39 15.92 -6.07
C GLN A 20 -1.94 14.79 -5.22
N LEU A 21 -2.25 15.10 -3.96
CA LEU A 21 -2.81 14.15 -3.02
C LEU A 21 -3.91 14.80 -2.19
N LYS A 22 -5.06 14.12 -2.10
CA LYS A 22 -6.18 14.56 -1.29
C LYS A 22 -6.57 13.44 -0.32
N VAL A 23 -6.58 13.75 0.97
CA VAL A 23 -6.95 12.82 2.04
C VAL A 23 -8.11 13.42 2.84
N LYS A 24 -9.19 12.68 2.99
CA LYS A 24 -10.34 13.12 3.79
C LYS A 24 -9.98 13.10 5.28
N LYS A 25 -10.71 13.84 6.10
CA LYS A 25 -10.56 13.76 7.55
C LYS A 25 -11.01 12.38 8.04
N GLY A 26 -10.20 11.74 8.88
CA GLY A 26 -10.46 10.40 9.39
C GLY A 26 -10.28 9.30 8.35
N GLU A 27 -9.63 9.54 7.22
CA GLU A 27 -9.36 8.55 6.18
C GLU A 27 -8.03 7.85 6.45
N PHE A 28 -7.97 6.54 6.16
CA PHE A 28 -6.72 5.77 6.08
C PHE A 28 -6.30 5.67 4.62
N LEU A 29 -5.32 6.49 4.24
CA LEU A 29 -4.73 6.44 2.90
C LEU A 29 -3.38 5.73 2.94
N VAL A 30 -3.14 4.84 1.98
CA VAL A 30 -1.83 4.23 1.78
C VAL A 30 -1.19 4.77 0.49
N LEU A 31 0.02 5.28 0.62
CA LEU A 31 0.90 5.62 -0.50
C LEU A 31 1.75 4.40 -0.82
N LEU A 32 1.44 3.71 -1.89
CA LEU A 32 2.01 2.44 -2.31
C LEU A 32 2.97 2.64 -3.48
N GLY A 33 4.09 1.92 -3.49
CA GLY A 33 5.04 2.01 -4.60
C GLY A 33 6.36 1.28 -4.31
N PRO A 34 7.21 1.08 -5.33
CA PRO A 34 8.49 0.41 -5.16
C PRO A 34 9.44 1.20 -4.24
N THR A 35 10.51 0.54 -3.83
CA THR A 35 11.61 1.21 -3.10
C THR A 35 12.17 2.35 -3.95
N ALA A 36 12.53 3.46 -3.30
CA ALA A 36 13.04 4.68 -3.94
C ALA A 36 12.03 5.42 -4.86
N ALA A 37 10.74 5.09 -4.87
CA ALA A 37 9.73 5.84 -5.62
C ALA A 37 9.43 7.24 -5.05
N GLY A 38 9.93 7.59 -3.85
CA GLY A 38 9.74 8.90 -3.21
C GLY A 38 8.70 8.93 -2.10
N LYS A 39 8.21 7.78 -1.64
CA LYS A 39 7.17 7.67 -0.61
C LYS A 39 7.52 8.42 0.68
N SER A 40 8.67 8.12 1.28
CA SER A 40 9.15 8.77 2.53
C SER A 40 9.38 10.27 2.32
N VAL A 41 9.88 10.68 1.15
CA VAL A 41 10.08 12.11 0.82
C VAL A 41 8.75 12.87 0.82
N VAL A 42 7.67 12.27 0.31
CA VAL A 42 6.32 12.87 0.37
C VAL A 42 5.85 13.00 1.82
N LEU A 43 6.02 11.97 2.65
CA LEU A 43 5.67 12.03 4.08
C LEU A 43 6.47 13.13 4.80
N GLU A 44 7.77 13.17 4.60
CA GLU A 44 8.66 14.17 5.24
C GLU A 44 8.34 15.60 4.80
N ALA A 45 7.97 15.79 3.53
CA ALA A 45 7.50 17.09 3.05
C ALA A 45 6.18 17.51 3.74
N ILE A 46 5.24 16.59 3.90
CA ILE A 46 3.99 16.83 4.65
C ILE A 46 4.30 17.14 6.13
N ALA A 47 5.27 16.44 6.73
CA ALA A 47 5.72 16.71 8.09
C ALA A 47 6.51 18.03 8.22
N GLY A 48 7.06 18.56 7.12
CA GLY A 48 7.87 19.78 7.10
C GLY A 48 9.36 19.56 7.39
N LEU A 49 9.82 18.34 7.23
CA LEU A 49 11.22 17.94 7.46
C LEU A 49 12.07 18.10 6.20
N VAL A 50 11.43 18.10 5.04
CA VAL A 50 12.08 18.31 3.73
C VAL A 50 11.54 19.60 3.12
N PRO A 51 12.42 20.50 2.62
CA PRO A 51 12.00 21.71 1.91
C PRO A 51 11.37 21.36 0.56
N ILE A 52 10.33 22.10 0.20
CA ILE A 52 9.69 22.00 -1.11
C ILE A 52 10.17 23.11 -2.05
N GLN A 53 10.22 22.85 -3.36
CA GLN A 53 10.54 23.89 -4.36
C GLN A 53 9.31 24.72 -4.68
N SER A 54 8.17 24.08 -4.85
CA SER A 54 6.88 24.73 -5.15
C SER A 54 5.72 23.82 -4.77
N GLY A 55 4.52 24.38 -4.83
CA GLY A 55 3.30 23.68 -4.47
C GLY A 55 2.73 24.14 -3.14
N LYS A 56 1.69 23.48 -2.68
CA LYS A 56 0.94 23.87 -1.49
C LYS A 56 0.53 22.65 -0.68
N ILE A 57 0.69 22.74 0.65
CA ILE A 57 0.26 21.72 1.60
C ILE A 57 -0.72 22.38 2.58
N MET A 58 -1.94 21.84 2.62
CA MET A 58 -3.00 22.32 3.52
C MET A 58 -3.51 21.20 4.41
N VAL A 59 -3.73 21.50 5.67
CA VAL A 59 -4.36 20.60 6.65
C VAL A 59 -5.51 21.35 7.32
N ASN A 60 -6.71 20.78 7.28
CA ASN A 60 -7.94 21.35 7.84
C ASN A 60 -8.16 22.83 7.38
N ASN A 61 -8.00 23.10 6.10
CA ASN A 61 -8.07 24.42 5.45
C ASN A 61 -7.00 25.44 5.90
N ARG A 62 -6.02 25.02 6.69
CA ARG A 62 -4.87 25.82 7.09
C ARG A 62 -3.71 25.54 6.16
N ASP A 63 -3.10 26.57 5.62
CA ASP A 63 -1.86 26.46 4.87
C ASP A 63 -0.69 26.18 5.84
N ILE A 64 -0.03 25.04 5.66
CA ILE A 64 1.10 24.62 6.47
C ILE A 64 2.40 24.53 5.66
N THR A 65 2.37 24.96 4.41
CA THR A 65 3.45 24.81 3.41
C THR A 65 4.82 25.20 3.96
N HIS A 66 4.91 26.36 4.59
CA HIS A 66 6.18 26.91 5.11
C HIS A 66 6.26 26.90 6.64
N LEU A 67 5.33 26.22 7.32
CA LEU A 67 5.39 26.06 8.77
C LEU A 67 6.48 25.06 9.15
N LYS A 68 7.19 25.36 10.25
CA LYS A 68 8.10 24.39 10.85
C LYS A 68 7.35 23.16 11.38
N PRO A 69 7.99 21.98 11.44
CA PRO A 69 7.36 20.72 11.86
C PRO A 69 6.56 20.83 13.15
N GLU A 70 7.12 21.49 14.19
CA GLU A 70 6.49 21.67 15.50
C GLU A 70 5.18 22.47 15.48
N HIS A 71 4.90 23.18 14.37
CA HIS A 71 3.69 24.01 14.21
C HIS A 71 2.64 23.36 13.29
N ARG A 72 2.92 22.18 12.72
CA ARG A 72 2.01 21.50 11.77
C ARG A 72 0.93 20.66 12.45
N ASN A 73 1.09 20.31 13.71
CA ASN A 73 0.23 19.34 14.44
C ASN A 73 0.13 17.97 13.74
N ILE A 74 1.22 17.52 13.15
CA ILE A 74 1.38 16.24 12.46
C ILE A 74 2.37 15.41 13.25
N SER A 75 2.12 14.10 13.36
CA SER A 75 3.06 13.14 13.94
C SER A 75 3.57 12.19 12.86
N ILE A 76 4.83 11.80 12.95
CA ILE A 76 5.44 10.81 12.08
C ILE A 76 6.05 9.68 12.91
N CYS A 77 5.79 8.43 12.50
CA CYS A 77 6.42 7.22 13.02
C CYS A 77 7.24 6.60 11.90
N TYR A 78 8.53 6.44 12.14
CA TYR A 78 9.48 5.85 11.20
C TYR A 78 9.61 4.34 11.39
N GLN A 79 10.16 3.68 10.38
CA GLN A 79 10.44 2.25 10.34
C GLN A 79 11.27 1.78 11.56
N ASP A 80 12.29 2.56 11.97
CA ASP A 80 13.19 2.22 13.08
C ASP A 80 12.65 2.65 14.44
N TYR A 81 11.33 2.93 14.54
CA TYR A 81 10.64 3.37 15.75
C TYR A 81 11.17 4.67 16.37
N ASN A 82 12.45 4.95 16.28
CA ASN A 82 13.16 6.14 16.80
C ASN A 82 12.82 6.46 18.27
N LEU A 83 12.76 5.41 19.11
CA LEU A 83 12.57 5.59 20.55
C LEU A 83 13.82 6.15 21.20
N PHE A 84 13.66 7.01 22.20
CA PHE A 84 14.76 7.55 22.97
C PHE A 84 15.31 6.46 23.90
N PRO A 85 16.53 5.96 23.70
CA PRO A 85 17.04 4.76 24.39
C PRO A 85 17.26 4.96 25.88
N HIS A 86 17.46 6.21 26.31
CA HIS A 86 17.68 6.62 27.70
C HIS A 86 16.38 6.91 28.47
N MET A 87 15.25 6.85 27.82
CA MET A 87 13.92 7.07 28.44
C MET A 87 13.15 5.76 28.52
N ASN A 88 12.42 5.54 29.63
CA ASN A 88 11.48 4.44 29.71
C ASN A 88 10.29 4.64 28.75
N VAL A 89 9.43 3.63 28.63
CA VAL A 89 8.27 3.66 27.73
C VAL A 89 7.33 4.83 28.06
N GLN A 90 7.00 5.05 29.33
CA GLN A 90 6.12 6.14 29.76
C GLN A 90 6.69 7.50 29.35
N ASP A 91 7.98 7.72 29.54
CA ASP A 91 8.64 8.98 29.21
C ASP A 91 8.75 9.19 27.70
N ASN A 92 9.01 8.12 26.94
CA ASN A 92 8.97 8.14 25.48
C ASN A 92 7.60 8.61 24.98
N ILE A 93 6.51 8.02 25.48
CA ILE A 93 5.16 8.39 25.07
C ILE A 93 4.88 9.86 25.41
N ARG A 94 5.14 10.27 26.66
CA ARG A 94 4.89 11.63 27.13
C ARG A 94 5.79 12.69 26.49
N TYR A 95 6.89 12.28 25.85
CA TYR A 95 7.78 13.21 25.14
C TYR A 95 7.06 13.98 24.04
N GLY A 96 6.08 13.38 23.36
CA GLY A 96 5.25 14.04 22.36
C GLY A 96 4.47 15.26 22.90
N LEU A 97 4.30 15.37 24.22
CA LEU A 97 3.63 16.51 24.87
C LEU A 97 4.59 17.63 25.28
N ARG A 98 5.89 17.38 25.30
CA ARG A 98 6.88 18.30 25.90
C ARG A 98 6.85 19.71 25.32
N PHE A 99 6.50 19.80 24.02
CA PHE A 99 6.46 21.06 23.28
C PHE A 99 5.04 21.64 23.12
N LYS A 100 4.01 20.99 23.68
CA LYS A 100 2.66 21.52 23.68
C LYS A 100 2.52 22.62 24.75
N LYS A 101 1.94 23.78 24.38
CA LYS A 101 1.70 24.90 25.31
C LYS A 101 0.78 24.49 26.46
N ASP A 102 -0.18 23.62 26.20
CA ASP A 102 -1.16 23.11 27.16
C ASP A 102 -0.83 21.72 27.70
N ARG A 103 0.47 21.35 27.78
CA ARG A 103 0.95 20.00 28.15
C ARG A 103 0.38 19.46 29.47
N ASN A 104 0.00 20.35 30.40
CA ASN A 104 -0.58 19.98 31.69
C ASN A 104 -2.12 19.82 31.65
N ASN A 105 -2.73 19.89 30.45
CA ASN A 105 -4.18 19.70 30.32
C ASN A 105 -4.55 18.27 30.69
N PRO A 106 -5.55 18.06 31.59
CA PRO A 106 -5.99 16.73 32.01
C PRO A 106 -6.41 15.80 30.88
N LYS A 107 -6.76 16.34 29.73
CA LYS A 107 -7.08 15.54 28.51
C LYS A 107 -5.93 14.62 28.12
N TYR A 108 -4.67 15.04 28.28
CA TYR A 108 -3.51 14.22 27.88
C TYR A 108 -3.28 13.06 28.83
N GLU A 109 -3.63 13.20 30.11
CA GLU A 109 -3.60 12.09 31.06
C GLU A 109 -4.68 11.05 30.74
N LYS A 110 -5.85 11.51 30.33
CA LYS A 110 -6.93 10.64 29.82
C LYS A 110 -6.46 9.92 28.54
N ASN A 111 -5.94 10.64 27.55
CA ASN A 111 -5.42 10.08 26.33
C ASN A 111 -4.32 9.03 26.60
N PHE A 112 -3.40 9.33 27.54
CA PHE A 112 -2.35 8.40 27.92
C PHE A 112 -2.93 7.06 28.40
N LYS A 113 -3.89 7.09 29.33
CA LYS A 113 -4.54 5.88 29.85
C LYS A 113 -5.28 5.11 28.76
N GLU A 114 -5.97 5.81 27.86
CA GLU A 114 -6.68 5.21 26.74
C GLU A 114 -5.71 4.54 25.76
N LEU A 115 -4.62 5.20 25.38
CA LEU A 115 -3.59 4.65 24.50
C LEU A 115 -2.87 3.45 25.11
N VAL A 116 -2.52 3.54 26.41
CA VAL A 116 -1.90 2.43 27.15
C VAL A 116 -2.80 1.19 27.11
N LYS A 117 -4.09 1.36 27.31
CA LYS A 117 -5.09 0.29 27.24
C LYS A 117 -5.26 -0.25 25.81
N LEU A 118 -5.44 0.65 24.84
CA LEU A 118 -5.69 0.32 23.43
C LEU A 118 -4.52 -0.47 22.82
N LEU A 119 -3.28 -0.03 23.12
CA LEU A 119 -2.04 -0.63 22.61
C LEU A 119 -1.48 -1.74 23.52
N LYS A 120 -2.15 -2.06 24.64
CA LYS A 120 -1.77 -3.13 25.59
C LYS A 120 -0.31 -3.02 26.07
N ILE A 121 0.14 -1.80 26.41
CA ILE A 121 1.52 -1.51 26.84
C ILE A 121 1.66 -1.19 28.33
N GLY A 122 0.63 -1.50 29.13
CA GLY A 122 0.61 -1.20 30.57
C GLY A 122 1.76 -1.82 31.35
N ASP A 123 2.06 -3.09 31.10
CA ASP A 123 3.08 -3.87 31.83
C ASP A 123 4.52 -3.50 31.49
N ILE A 124 4.73 -2.73 30.40
CA ILE A 124 6.05 -2.35 29.92
C ILE A 124 6.40 -0.88 30.18
N LEU A 125 5.52 -0.09 30.79
CA LEU A 125 5.68 1.38 30.96
C LEU A 125 7.01 1.79 31.60
N LYS A 126 7.56 0.96 32.49
CA LYS A 126 8.83 1.24 33.19
C LYS A 126 10.07 0.67 32.47
N ARG A 127 9.90 -0.11 31.40
CA ARG A 127 11.03 -0.70 30.66
C ARG A 127 11.71 0.33 29.76
N LEU A 128 12.99 0.11 29.51
CA LEU A 128 13.76 0.84 28.50
C LEU A 128 13.56 0.19 27.11
N PRO A 129 13.69 0.96 26.01
CA PRO A 129 13.49 0.46 24.63
C PRO A 129 14.32 -0.79 24.30
N ILE A 130 15.55 -0.90 24.82
CA ILE A 130 16.43 -2.04 24.57
C ILE A 130 15.86 -3.37 25.10
N ASN A 131 14.94 -3.32 26.05
CA ASN A 131 14.29 -4.48 26.65
C ASN A 131 12.91 -4.78 26.05
N LEU A 132 12.61 -4.21 24.87
CA LEU A 132 11.36 -4.36 24.17
C LEU A 132 11.54 -5.17 22.89
N SER A 133 10.56 -6.02 22.59
CA SER A 133 10.42 -6.65 21.27
C SER A 133 10.10 -5.60 20.20
N GLY A 134 10.34 -5.90 18.91
CA GLY A 134 10.00 -5.01 17.80
C GLY A 134 8.53 -4.57 17.81
N GLY A 135 7.60 -5.49 18.07
CA GLY A 135 6.17 -5.17 18.19
C GLY A 135 5.86 -4.25 19.37
N GLU A 136 6.53 -4.44 20.54
CA GLU A 136 6.39 -3.53 21.67
C GLU A 136 6.94 -2.14 21.36
N GLN A 137 8.10 -2.06 20.68
CA GLN A 137 8.67 -0.78 20.24
C GLN A 137 7.75 -0.05 19.28
N GLN A 138 7.13 -0.77 18.34
CA GLN A 138 6.15 -0.21 17.41
C GLN A 138 4.94 0.37 18.13
N ARG A 139 4.36 -0.37 19.09
CA ARG A 139 3.25 0.12 19.91
C ARG A 139 3.60 1.39 20.69
N VAL A 140 4.79 1.44 21.25
CA VAL A 140 5.29 2.63 21.98
C VAL A 140 5.47 3.81 21.03
N SER A 141 6.02 3.60 19.83
CA SER A 141 6.16 4.64 18.80
C SER A 141 4.80 5.20 18.37
N LEU A 142 3.80 4.33 18.13
CA LEU A 142 2.43 4.73 17.84
C LEU A 142 1.81 5.53 18.99
N ALA A 143 1.94 5.07 20.24
CA ALA A 143 1.45 5.79 21.42
C ALA A 143 2.07 7.18 21.52
N ARG A 144 3.39 7.31 21.31
CA ARG A 144 4.10 8.60 21.29
C ARG A 144 3.58 9.52 20.19
N GLY A 145 3.32 8.98 19.00
CA GLY A 145 2.76 9.74 17.88
C GLY A 145 1.33 10.25 18.15
N LEU A 146 0.52 9.45 18.84
CA LEU A 146 -0.91 9.72 19.07
C LEU A 146 -1.21 10.56 20.33
N ILE A 147 -0.32 10.58 21.32
CA ILE A 147 -0.57 11.21 22.62
C ILE A 147 -0.98 12.67 22.50
N GLY A 148 -0.40 13.39 21.55
CA GLY A 148 -0.66 14.81 21.28
C GLY A 148 -1.96 15.10 20.53
N ASN A 149 -2.74 14.06 20.18
CA ASN A 149 -3.92 14.15 19.33
C ASN A 149 -3.64 14.93 18.02
N PRO A 150 -2.75 14.38 17.14
CA PRO A 150 -2.39 15.06 15.90
C PRO A 150 -3.56 15.09 14.92
N ASP A 151 -3.58 16.11 14.03
CA ASP A 151 -4.51 16.16 12.89
C ASP A 151 -4.27 15.03 11.91
N VAL A 152 -3.01 14.59 11.79
CA VAL A 152 -2.53 13.55 10.87
C VAL A 152 -1.45 12.72 11.54
N LEU A 153 -1.56 11.42 11.42
CA LEU A 153 -0.51 10.45 11.72
C LEU A 153 0.11 9.95 10.42
N LEU A 154 1.41 10.15 10.28
CA LEU A 154 2.21 9.65 9.18
C LEU A 154 2.96 8.40 9.63
N LEU A 155 2.91 7.34 8.83
CA LEU A 155 3.55 6.05 9.11
C LEU A 155 4.49 5.69 7.95
N ASP A 156 5.79 5.65 8.22
CA ASP A 156 6.80 5.31 7.22
C ASP A 156 7.24 3.85 7.39
N GLU A 157 6.74 2.96 6.51
CA GLU A 157 6.97 1.52 6.50
C GLU A 157 6.86 0.86 7.90
N PRO A 158 5.78 1.10 8.66
CA PRO A 158 5.71 0.77 10.09
C PRO A 158 5.75 -0.74 10.40
N LEU A 159 5.60 -1.59 9.41
CA LEU A 159 5.48 -3.05 9.58
C LEU A 159 6.63 -3.83 8.93
N SER A 160 7.54 -3.15 8.23
CA SER A 160 8.58 -3.79 7.42
C SER A 160 9.65 -4.53 8.24
N ALA A 161 9.94 -4.05 9.46
CA ALA A 161 10.93 -4.64 10.36
C ALA A 161 10.38 -5.76 11.27
N LEU A 162 9.09 -6.09 11.14
CA LEU A 162 8.41 -7.06 11.99
C LEU A 162 8.36 -8.45 11.33
N ASP A 163 8.43 -9.48 12.17
CA ASP A 163 8.17 -10.84 11.70
C ASP A 163 6.68 -11.04 11.33
N PRO A 164 6.35 -12.02 10.45
CA PRO A 164 5.01 -12.16 9.88
C PRO A 164 3.88 -12.31 10.93
N ASN A 165 4.14 -12.99 12.04
CA ASN A 165 3.12 -13.23 13.06
C ASN A 165 2.79 -11.94 13.83
N ILE A 166 3.83 -11.18 14.20
CA ILE A 166 3.67 -9.88 14.88
C ILE A 166 3.05 -8.87 13.93
N LYS A 167 3.43 -8.89 12.64
CA LYS A 167 2.90 -8.01 11.61
C LYS A 167 1.38 -8.04 11.53
N THR A 168 0.78 -9.23 11.48
CA THR A 168 -0.68 -9.39 11.47
C THR A 168 -1.34 -8.75 12.69
N THR A 169 -0.79 -8.98 13.88
CA THR A 169 -1.30 -8.38 15.12
C THR A 169 -1.26 -6.85 15.09
N ILE A 170 -0.14 -6.28 14.64
CA ILE A 170 0.00 -4.80 14.56
C ILE A 170 -0.92 -4.21 13.47
N GLN A 171 -1.17 -4.91 12.37
CA GLN A 171 -2.17 -4.50 11.37
C GLN A 171 -3.57 -4.39 11.97
N GLU A 172 -3.99 -5.39 12.74
CA GLU A 172 -5.29 -5.36 13.44
C GLU A 172 -5.36 -4.19 14.44
N GLU A 173 -4.27 -3.96 15.18
CA GLU A 173 -4.17 -2.85 16.13
C GLU A 173 -4.24 -1.48 15.42
N LEU A 174 -3.54 -1.31 14.30
CA LEU A 174 -3.63 -0.08 13.49
C LEU A 174 -5.05 0.19 12.98
N LYS A 175 -5.72 -0.85 12.51
CA LYS A 175 -7.12 -0.76 12.08
C LYS A 175 -8.05 -0.37 13.23
N ASN A 176 -7.86 -0.97 14.40
CA ASN A 176 -8.62 -0.64 15.61
C ASN A 176 -8.35 0.80 16.10
N ILE A 177 -7.09 1.25 16.10
CA ILE A 177 -6.71 2.63 16.41
C ILE A 177 -7.44 3.61 15.49
N HIS A 178 -7.38 3.36 14.18
CA HIS A 178 -8.04 4.20 13.19
C HIS A 178 -9.55 4.28 13.42
N GLN A 179 -10.22 3.14 13.62
CA GLN A 179 -11.66 3.07 13.87
C GLN A 179 -12.09 3.72 15.19
N THR A 180 -11.26 3.60 16.24
CA THR A 180 -11.59 4.12 17.56
C THR A 180 -11.33 5.61 17.68
N LEU A 181 -10.22 6.10 17.14
CA LEU A 181 -9.78 7.49 17.29
C LEU A 181 -10.18 8.38 16.10
N HIS A 182 -10.65 7.80 15.00
CA HIS A 182 -10.96 8.51 13.75
C HIS A 182 -9.81 9.42 13.27
N THR A 183 -8.56 8.99 13.53
CA THR A 183 -7.37 9.74 13.17
C THR A 183 -7.13 9.63 11.66
N THR A 184 -6.83 10.74 11.00
CA THR A 184 -6.38 10.72 9.60
C THR A 184 -5.00 10.09 9.53
N ILE A 185 -4.84 9.02 8.75
CA ILE A 185 -3.58 8.29 8.62
C ILE A 185 -3.11 8.34 7.17
N ILE A 186 -1.83 8.66 6.97
CA ILE A 186 -1.14 8.40 5.70
C ILE A 186 -0.01 7.42 6.02
N MET A 187 -0.09 6.24 5.45
CA MET A 187 0.94 5.21 5.59
C MET A 187 1.65 5.00 4.26
N VAL A 188 2.96 4.86 4.28
CA VAL A 188 3.71 4.39 3.11
C VAL A 188 4.14 2.95 3.31
N THR A 189 4.06 2.17 2.25
CA THR A 189 4.55 0.80 2.20
C THR A 189 4.86 0.41 0.75
N HIS A 190 5.62 -0.67 0.58
CA HIS A 190 5.79 -1.35 -0.71
C HIS A 190 4.99 -2.67 -0.76
N ASP A 191 4.32 -3.04 0.32
CA ASP A 191 3.55 -4.27 0.47
C ASP A 191 2.07 -4.03 0.15
N PHE A 192 1.60 -4.59 -0.96
CA PHE A 192 0.21 -4.44 -1.38
C PHE A 192 -0.78 -5.24 -0.51
N VAL A 193 -0.32 -6.25 0.24
CA VAL A 193 -1.19 -6.98 1.19
C VAL A 193 -1.52 -6.07 2.38
N GLU A 194 -0.52 -5.34 2.90
CA GLU A 194 -0.74 -4.32 3.93
C GLU A 194 -1.71 -3.24 3.45
N ALA A 195 -1.45 -2.71 2.24
CA ALA A 195 -2.26 -1.66 1.67
C ALA A 195 -3.72 -2.12 1.47
N ASN A 196 -3.94 -3.34 0.95
CA ASN A 196 -5.27 -3.89 0.75
C ASN A 196 -6.03 -4.12 2.08
N TYR A 197 -5.32 -4.48 3.15
CA TYR A 197 -5.94 -4.75 4.45
C TYR A 197 -6.31 -3.48 5.23
N LEU A 198 -5.48 -2.43 5.14
CA LEU A 198 -5.58 -1.23 5.97
C LEU A 198 -6.24 -0.04 5.26
N ALA A 199 -6.03 0.12 3.96
CA ALA A 199 -6.38 1.34 3.26
C ALA A 199 -7.86 1.42 2.87
N GLU A 200 -8.49 2.56 3.10
CA GLU A 200 -9.73 2.94 2.43
C GLU A 200 -9.45 3.41 0.99
N ARG A 201 -8.36 4.18 0.83
CA ARG A 201 -7.87 4.59 -0.49
C ARG A 201 -6.37 4.36 -0.62
N VAL A 202 -5.96 4.11 -1.85
CA VAL A 202 -4.55 3.90 -2.21
C VAL A 202 -4.15 4.95 -3.25
N ALA A 203 -2.94 5.46 -3.12
CA ALA A 203 -2.26 6.24 -4.16
C ALA A 203 -0.97 5.50 -4.54
N ILE A 204 -0.81 5.16 -5.81
CA ILE A 204 0.38 4.46 -6.31
C ILE A 204 1.35 5.50 -6.84
N ILE A 205 2.56 5.50 -6.28
CA ILE A 205 3.64 6.41 -6.68
C ILE A 205 4.75 5.63 -7.39
N ASN A 206 5.25 6.19 -8.47
CA ASN A 206 6.44 5.73 -9.18
C ASN A 206 7.26 6.92 -9.64
N GLU A 207 8.58 6.86 -9.48
CA GLU A 207 9.54 7.89 -9.94
C GLU A 207 9.13 9.32 -9.58
N GLY A 208 8.55 9.51 -8.39
CA GLY A 208 8.16 10.80 -7.86
C GLY A 208 6.80 11.33 -8.35
N GLU A 209 6.02 10.54 -9.07
CA GLU A 209 4.70 10.92 -9.59
C GLU A 209 3.61 9.94 -9.12
N ILE A 210 2.41 10.45 -8.85
CA ILE A 210 1.26 9.58 -8.59
C ILE A 210 0.73 9.05 -9.92
N VAL A 211 0.90 7.75 -10.12
CA VAL A 211 0.48 7.04 -11.33
C VAL A 211 -1.02 6.75 -11.31
N GLU A 212 -1.55 6.43 -10.13
CA GLU A 212 -2.95 6.05 -9.96
C GLU A 212 -3.38 6.28 -8.51
N GLN A 213 -4.63 6.69 -8.29
CA GLN A 213 -5.22 6.78 -6.96
C GLN A 213 -6.72 6.55 -7.00
N GLY A 214 -7.25 5.88 -5.98
CA GLY A 214 -8.67 5.55 -5.89
C GLY A 214 -9.00 4.77 -4.63
N TYR A 215 -10.22 4.24 -4.57
CA TYR A 215 -10.60 3.32 -3.50
C TYR A 215 -9.79 2.03 -3.60
N SER A 216 -9.37 1.53 -2.44
CA SER A 216 -8.53 0.35 -2.31
C SER A 216 -9.11 -0.84 -3.10
N GLU A 217 -10.39 -1.12 -2.92
CA GLU A 217 -11.08 -2.22 -3.59
C GLU A 217 -11.01 -2.11 -5.12
N GLU A 218 -11.26 -0.91 -5.68
CA GLU A 218 -11.24 -0.68 -7.12
C GLU A 218 -9.84 -0.86 -7.70
N ILE A 219 -8.84 -0.20 -7.08
CA ILE A 219 -7.44 -0.25 -7.53
C ILE A 219 -6.89 -1.69 -7.47
N PHE A 220 -7.18 -2.42 -6.38
CA PHE A 220 -6.71 -3.79 -6.24
C PHE A 220 -7.43 -4.77 -7.16
N GLN A 221 -8.70 -4.59 -7.47
CA GLN A 221 -9.43 -5.46 -8.40
C GLN A 221 -9.09 -5.17 -9.86
N LYS A 222 -9.17 -3.90 -10.27
CA LYS A 222 -9.03 -3.47 -11.66
C LYS A 222 -8.13 -2.23 -11.76
N PRO A 223 -6.80 -2.39 -11.65
CA PRO A 223 -5.88 -1.28 -11.86
C PRO A 223 -6.08 -0.70 -13.26
N GLY A 224 -6.04 0.63 -13.37
CA GLY A 224 -6.26 1.34 -14.63
C GLY A 224 -4.98 1.58 -15.45
N SER A 225 -3.79 1.41 -14.86
CA SER A 225 -2.50 1.66 -15.51
C SER A 225 -1.66 0.40 -15.66
N ILE A 226 -0.82 0.35 -16.69
CA ILE A 226 0.11 -0.77 -16.92
C ILE A 226 1.07 -0.91 -15.74
N PHE A 227 1.56 0.23 -15.21
CA PHE A 227 2.47 0.21 -14.07
C PHE A 227 1.80 -0.42 -12.84
N ALA A 228 0.61 0.06 -12.46
CA ALA A 228 -0.12 -0.49 -11.32
C ALA A 228 -0.42 -1.98 -11.50
N ALA A 229 -0.86 -2.39 -12.69
CA ALA A 229 -1.14 -3.78 -13.02
C ALA A 229 0.11 -4.66 -12.84
N ARG A 230 1.26 -4.25 -13.37
CA ARG A 230 2.53 -4.99 -13.21
C ARG A 230 3.02 -5.00 -11.77
N PHE A 231 2.94 -3.86 -11.10
CA PHE A 231 3.34 -3.73 -9.70
C PHE A 231 2.52 -4.65 -8.80
N MET A 232 1.23 -4.86 -9.10
CA MET A 232 0.33 -5.79 -8.40
C MET A 232 0.44 -7.24 -8.89
N GLY A 233 1.43 -7.58 -9.69
CA GLY A 233 1.70 -8.96 -10.13
C GLY A 233 0.84 -9.46 -11.29
N ILE A 234 0.14 -8.60 -12.02
CA ILE A 234 -0.55 -8.99 -13.25
C ILE A 234 0.49 -9.23 -14.34
N LYS A 235 0.71 -10.50 -14.67
CA LYS A 235 1.70 -10.92 -15.67
C LYS A 235 1.16 -10.91 -17.09
N ASN A 236 -0.12 -11.17 -17.26
CA ASN A 236 -0.78 -11.24 -18.57
C ASN A 236 -1.22 -9.85 -18.98
N ILE A 237 -0.32 -9.09 -19.59
CA ILE A 237 -0.58 -7.76 -20.13
C ILE A 237 -0.22 -7.75 -21.60
N PHE A 238 -1.21 -7.45 -22.47
CA PHE A 238 -1.08 -7.53 -23.90
C PHE A 238 -1.55 -6.26 -24.58
N TRP A 239 -0.82 -5.87 -25.62
CA TRP A 239 -1.27 -4.87 -26.58
C TRP A 239 -2.15 -5.55 -27.63
N ILE A 240 -3.36 -5.04 -27.84
CA ILE A 240 -4.32 -5.55 -28.82
C ILE A 240 -4.55 -4.43 -29.86
N GLU A 241 -4.19 -4.73 -31.12
CA GLU A 241 -4.34 -3.79 -32.24
C GLU A 241 -4.95 -4.43 -33.49
N ASN A 242 -4.87 -5.76 -33.60
CA ASN A 242 -5.44 -6.48 -34.73
C ASN A 242 -6.97 -6.38 -34.71
N PRO A 243 -7.64 -6.00 -35.83
CA PRO A 243 -9.10 -5.83 -35.89
C PRO A 243 -9.91 -7.04 -35.44
N GLU A 244 -9.48 -8.25 -35.79
CA GLU A 244 -10.15 -9.49 -35.38
C GLU A 244 -10.06 -9.67 -33.84
N GLU A 245 -8.90 -9.38 -33.24
CA GLU A 245 -8.71 -9.47 -31.79
C GLU A 245 -9.45 -8.34 -31.06
N LEU A 246 -9.47 -7.13 -31.62
CA LEU A 246 -10.29 -6.03 -31.07
C LEU A 246 -11.76 -6.45 -30.99
N SER A 247 -12.29 -7.01 -32.09
CA SER A 247 -13.66 -7.52 -32.10
C SER A 247 -13.87 -8.66 -31.10
N TYR A 248 -12.92 -9.61 -31.03
CA TYR A 248 -12.98 -10.73 -30.10
C TYR A 248 -13.01 -10.31 -28.63
N PHE A 249 -12.19 -9.33 -28.25
CA PHE A 249 -12.16 -8.78 -26.89
C PHE A 249 -13.18 -7.66 -26.63
N GLY A 250 -14.00 -7.29 -27.62
CA GLY A 250 -14.98 -6.22 -27.51
C GLY A 250 -14.36 -4.83 -27.33
N LEU A 251 -13.20 -4.60 -27.96
CA LEU A 251 -12.47 -3.34 -27.90
C LEU A 251 -12.79 -2.47 -29.13
N GLU A 252 -13.05 -1.18 -28.93
CA GLU A 252 -13.33 -0.24 -30.01
C GLU A 252 -12.08 0.29 -30.70
N LYS A 253 -10.94 0.28 -30.00
CA LYS A 253 -9.66 0.82 -30.45
C LYS A 253 -8.48 0.04 -29.87
N PRO A 254 -7.29 0.14 -30.46
CA PRO A 254 -6.06 -0.43 -29.94
C PRO A 254 -5.87 -0.07 -28.47
N SER A 255 -5.66 -1.08 -27.62
CA SER A 255 -5.63 -0.90 -26.16
C SER A 255 -4.76 -1.97 -25.49
N TYR A 256 -4.23 -1.65 -24.32
CA TYR A 256 -3.66 -2.66 -23.44
C TYR A 256 -4.77 -3.33 -22.64
N VAL A 257 -4.65 -4.65 -22.51
CA VAL A 257 -5.53 -5.46 -21.65
C VAL A 257 -4.69 -6.26 -20.67
N GLY A 258 -5.23 -6.43 -19.47
CA GLY A 258 -4.64 -7.24 -18.42
C GLY A 258 -5.57 -8.36 -17.99
N ILE A 259 -5.01 -9.50 -17.61
CA ILE A 259 -5.75 -10.61 -17.00
C ILE A 259 -4.94 -11.13 -15.82
N ARG A 260 -5.58 -11.24 -14.66
CA ARG A 260 -4.94 -11.84 -13.50
C ARG A 260 -4.65 -13.31 -13.71
N PRO A 261 -3.46 -13.81 -13.35
CA PRO A 261 -3.12 -15.23 -13.52
C PRO A 261 -4.09 -16.18 -12.82
N GLU A 262 -4.65 -15.79 -11.67
CA GLU A 262 -5.63 -16.56 -10.91
C GLU A 262 -7.01 -16.68 -11.59
N ASN A 263 -7.29 -15.81 -12.56
CA ASN A 263 -8.55 -15.82 -13.32
C ASN A 263 -8.46 -16.61 -14.63
N ILE A 264 -7.34 -17.28 -14.90
CA ILE A 264 -7.19 -18.15 -16.06
C ILE A 264 -7.49 -19.58 -15.66
N TYR A 265 -8.51 -20.14 -16.31
CA TYR A 265 -8.90 -21.54 -16.19
C TYR A 265 -8.08 -22.39 -17.15
N ILE A 266 -7.67 -23.59 -16.73
CA ILE A 266 -6.96 -24.59 -17.54
C ILE A 266 -7.67 -25.92 -17.40
N SER A 267 -7.83 -26.63 -18.52
CA SER A 267 -8.40 -27.98 -18.57
C SER A 267 -7.79 -28.80 -19.72
N GLN A 268 -7.87 -30.10 -19.62
CA GLN A 268 -7.59 -31.03 -20.74
C GLN A 268 -8.75 -31.11 -21.73
N GLU A 269 -9.96 -30.88 -21.24
CA GLU A 269 -11.20 -30.86 -22.03
C GLU A 269 -11.63 -29.41 -22.33
N PRO A 270 -12.45 -29.20 -23.38
CA PRO A 270 -13.01 -27.88 -23.67
C PRO A 270 -13.70 -27.26 -22.46
N ILE A 271 -13.46 -25.96 -22.22
CA ILE A 271 -14.05 -25.19 -21.12
C ILE A 271 -15.07 -24.18 -21.64
N SER A 272 -16.10 -23.93 -20.85
CA SER A 272 -17.13 -22.93 -21.16
C SER A 272 -16.74 -21.61 -20.49
N VAL A 273 -16.04 -20.75 -21.22
CA VAL A 273 -15.66 -19.39 -20.83
C VAL A 273 -15.78 -18.47 -22.03
N ASP A 274 -15.88 -17.16 -21.80
CA ASP A 274 -16.10 -16.18 -22.87
C ASP A 274 -14.91 -16.10 -23.83
N TYR A 275 -13.69 -16.15 -23.30
CA TYR A 275 -12.44 -16.12 -24.08
C TYR A 275 -11.72 -17.45 -23.93
N HIS A 276 -11.86 -18.30 -24.94
CA HIS A 276 -11.35 -19.66 -24.97
C HIS A 276 -10.22 -19.81 -25.97
N PHE A 277 -9.13 -20.47 -25.55
CA PHE A 277 -7.94 -20.72 -26.35
C PHE A 277 -7.53 -22.20 -26.29
N LYS A 278 -6.93 -22.68 -27.37
CA LYS A 278 -6.20 -23.94 -27.42
C LYS A 278 -4.71 -23.65 -27.43
N GLY A 279 -3.93 -24.44 -26.74
CA GLY A 279 -2.48 -24.28 -26.69
C GLY A 279 -1.80 -25.43 -26.00
N THR A 280 -0.56 -25.22 -25.61
CA THR A 280 0.27 -26.21 -24.91
C THR A 280 0.84 -25.64 -23.63
N ILE A 281 1.18 -26.52 -22.69
CA ILE A 281 1.89 -26.13 -21.46
C ILE A 281 3.35 -25.85 -21.81
N GLY A 282 3.79 -24.61 -21.68
CA GLY A 282 5.17 -24.19 -21.94
C GLY A 282 6.10 -24.45 -20.75
N ASP A 283 5.65 -24.08 -19.54
CA ASP A 283 6.44 -24.21 -18.32
C ASP A 283 5.55 -24.38 -17.08
N ILE A 284 6.10 -24.97 -16.01
CA ILE A 284 5.41 -25.18 -14.74
C ILE A 284 6.38 -24.83 -13.61
N GLN A 285 6.00 -23.93 -12.72
CA GLN A 285 6.79 -23.51 -11.56
C GLN A 285 6.00 -23.68 -10.28
N ASN A 286 6.64 -24.24 -9.24
CA ASN A 286 6.05 -24.38 -7.91
C ASN A 286 6.45 -23.19 -7.04
N ASN A 287 5.47 -22.39 -6.63
CA ASN A 287 5.64 -21.22 -5.75
C ASN A 287 5.17 -21.52 -4.30
N GLN A 288 5.22 -22.78 -3.88
CA GLN A 288 4.80 -23.27 -2.56
C GLN A 288 3.29 -23.16 -2.27
N ILE A 289 2.70 -22.01 -2.51
CA ILE A 289 1.26 -21.72 -2.25
C ILE A 289 0.41 -22.08 -3.47
N PHE A 290 0.94 -21.89 -4.68
CA PHE A 290 0.27 -22.16 -5.94
C PHE A 290 1.27 -22.67 -7.00
N MET A 291 0.73 -23.29 -8.03
CA MET A 291 1.47 -23.68 -9.22
C MET A 291 1.28 -22.60 -10.29
N GLU A 292 2.37 -22.03 -10.78
CA GLU A 292 2.35 -21.18 -11.96
C GLU A 292 2.51 -22.01 -13.22
N VAL A 293 1.51 -21.97 -14.08
CA VAL A 293 1.48 -22.72 -15.34
C VAL A 293 1.47 -21.74 -16.50
N LYS A 294 2.47 -21.84 -17.39
CA LYS A 294 2.52 -21.05 -18.61
C LYS A 294 1.84 -21.81 -19.73
N CYS A 295 0.74 -21.24 -20.26
CA CYS A 295 0.03 -21.75 -21.42
C CYS A 295 0.43 -20.93 -22.65
N CYS A 296 0.85 -21.61 -23.71
CA CYS A 296 1.32 -20.99 -24.95
C CYS A 296 0.34 -21.30 -26.07
N ASN A 297 -0.16 -20.31 -26.77
CA ASN A 297 -0.81 -20.47 -28.06
C ASN A 297 0.07 -19.88 -29.17
N SER A 298 -0.39 -19.93 -30.43
CA SER A 298 0.36 -19.41 -31.58
C SER A 298 0.63 -17.89 -31.52
N LYS A 299 -0.07 -17.15 -30.67
CA LYS A 299 0.01 -15.69 -30.59
C LYS A 299 0.66 -15.18 -29.32
N ARG A 300 0.43 -15.83 -28.17
CA ARG A 300 0.81 -15.31 -26.85
C ARG A 300 1.08 -16.41 -25.83
N ASN A 301 1.78 -15.98 -24.76
CA ASN A 301 2.00 -16.80 -23.57
C ASN A 301 1.16 -16.22 -22.43
N TYR A 302 0.44 -17.10 -21.73
CA TYR A 302 -0.39 -16.76 -20.58
C TYR A 302 0.15 -17.45 -19.33
N SER A 303 0.27 -16.74 -18.23
CA SER A 303 0.56 -17.32 -16.92
C SER A 303 -0.74 -17.53 -16.17
N ALA A 304 -0.97 -18.73 -15.66
CA ALA A 304 -2.12 -19.09 -14.82
C ALA A 304 -1.64 -19.55 -13.45
N TYR A 305 -2.38 -19.21 -12.39
CA TYR A 305 -2.15 -19.69 -11.04
C TYR A 305 -3.19 -20.71 -10.66
N LEU A 306 -2.72 -21.94 -10.34
CA LEU A 306 -3.56 -23.05 -9.90
C LEU A 306 -3.24 -23.39 -8.45
N THR A 307 -4.25 -23.74 -7.67
CA THR A 307 -3.99 -24.37 -6.37
C THR A 307 -3.24 -25.68 -6.59
N VAL A 308 -2.35 -26.05 -5.65
CA VAL A 308 -1.57 -27.30 -5.74
C VAL A 308 -2.48 -28.51 -5.93
N ASN A 309 -3.58 -28.58 -5.19
CA ASN A 309 -4.55 -29.67 -5.29
C ASN A 309 -5.19 -29.77 -6.68
N TYR A 310 -5.57 -28.63 -7.27
CA TYR A 310 -6.17 -28.61 -8.61
C TYR A 310 -5.16 -29.01 -9.69
N PHE A 311 -3.91 -28.52 -9.59
CA PHE A 311 -2.83 -28.91 -10.48
C PHE A 311 -2.55 -30.42 -10.46
N LEU A 312 -2.46 -31.01 -9.25
CA LEU A 312 -2.24 -32.47 -9.11
C LEU A 312 -3.40 -33.29 -9.70
N LYS A 313 -4.63 -32.81 -9.56
CA LYS A 313 -5.81 -33.45 -10.15
C LYS A 313 -5.76 -33.46 -11.69
N LEU A 314 -5.30 -32.36 -12.29
CA LEU A 314 -5.17 -32.23 -13.74
C LEU A 314 -4.00 -32.99 -14.33
N LYS A 315 -3.00 -33.40 -13.51
CA LYS A 315 -1.79 -34.13 -13.96
C LYS A 315 -1.08 -33.47 -15.15
N LEU A 316 -1.00 -32.13 -15.14
CA LEU A 316 -0.43 -31.36 -16.23
C LEU A 316 1.07 -31.63 -16.41
N LYS A 317 1.50 -31.66 -17.67
CA LYS A 317 2.91 -31.86 -18.05
C LYS A 317 3.32 -30.84 -19.12
N LYS A 318 4.59 -30.46 -19.13
CA LYS A 318 5.18 -29.62 -20.17
C LYS A 318 4.97 -30.23 -21.56
N GLY A 319 4.60 -29.42 -22.54
CA GLY A 319 4.28 -29.83 -23.91
C GLY A 319 2.87 -30.41 -24.12
N GLN A 320 2.12 -30.63 -23.04
CA GLN A 320 0.76 -31.17 -23.10
C GLN A 320 -0.21 -30.19 -23.76
N PRO A 321 -1.06 -30.62 -24.70
CA PRO A 321 -2.13 -29.80 -25.24
C PRO A 321 -3.21 -29.54 -24.15
N VAL A 322 -3.69 -28.30 -24.08
CA VAL A 322 -4.69 -27.87 -23.11
C VAL A 322 -5.65 -26.84 -23.70
N HIS A 323 -6.84 -26.76 -23.09
CA HIS A 323 -7.76 -25.66 -23.24
C HIS A 323 -7.57 -24.70 -22.06
N PHE A 324 -7.52 -23.40 -22.34
CA PHE A 324 -7.44 -22.39 -21.30
C PHE A 324 -8.21 -21.13 -21.70
N GLY A 325 -8.53 -20.30 -20.72
CA GLY A 325 -9.30 -19.10 -21.01
C GLY A 325 -9.78 -18.40 -19.76
N PHE A 326 -10.60 -17.36 -19.96
CA PHE A 326 -11.12 -16.54 -18.87
C PHE A 326 -12.45 -15.88 -19.27
N ASN A 327 -13.21 -15.38 -18.28
CA ASN A 327 -14.47 -14.70 -18.53
C ASN A 327 -14.27 -13.20 -18.81
N LYS A 328 -15.18 -12.59 -19.55
CA LYS A 328 -15.15 -11.19 -19.96
C LYS A 328 -15.05 -10.22 -18.77
N GLU A 329 -15.66 -10.52 -17.66
CA GLU A 329 -15.62 -9.72 -16.44
C GLU A 329 -14.20 -9.60 -15.84
N ASN A 330 -13.30 -10.56 -16.14
CA ASN A 330 -11.93 -10.61 -15.67
C ASN A 330 -10.95 -9.84 -16.58
N LEU A 331 -11.43 -9.30 -17.70
CA LEU A 331 -10.64 -8.45 -18.58
C LEU A 331 -10.47 -7.06 -17.96
N ILE A 332 -9.24 -6.61 -17.85
CA ILE A 332 -8.87 -5.31 -17.30
C ILE A 332 -8.39 -4.42 -18.44
N HIS A 333 -9.01 -3.27 -18.61
CA HIS A 333 -8.59 -2.26 -19.58
C HIS A 333 -7.49 -1.38 -18.96
N LEU A 334 -6.32 -1.33 -19.60
CA LEU A 334 -5.16 -0.63 -19.08
C LEU A 334 -4.82 0.59 -19.95
N LYS A 335 -4.50 1.69 -19.30
CA LYS A 335 -3.94 2.88 -19.94
C LYS A 335 -2.41 2.78 -19.94
N LYS A 336 -1.79 3.19 -21.04
CA LYS A 336 -0.35 3.42 -21.08
C LYS A 336 -0.07 4.63 -20.17
N ASN A 337 0.88 4.49 -19.28
CA ASN A 337 1.42 5.66 -18.58
C ASN A 337 2.29 6.40 -19.60
N ASP A 338 1.95 7.61 -19.91
CA ASP A 338 2.75 8.51 -20.76
C ASP A 338 4.00 8.98 -20.01
#